data_9b71240e6aeeef80f1774ea55c367ab2
#
_entry.id   9b71240e6aeeef80f1774ea55c367ab2
#
_cell.length_a   1.000
_cell.length_b   1.000
_cell.length_c   1.000
_cell.angle_alpha   90.00
_cell.angle_beta   90.00
_cell.angle_gamma   90.00
#
_symmetry.space_group_name_H-M   'P 1'
#
loop_
_entity.id
_entity.type
_entity.pdbx_description
1 polymer ?
#
loop_
_entity_poly.entity_id
_entity_poly.type
_entity_poly.pdbx_seq_one_letter_code
_entity_poly.pdbx_strand_id
1 'polypeptide(L)'
;MRRKDREITDFNEIINIIKKCDVCRIALNDKDFPYIVPLNFGLDIQGKEVYLYFHCAMEGKKLDLIAKDNRVTFEMDCDHNFILYEERMSCTMGYESVIGHGVIETVPDENKYESLKILMRQYHAEDFKFNTDMMRVTTVLKMTVIDM
;
A
#
# COMPACT_ATOMS: atom_id res chain seq x y z
N MET A 1 -11.91 -10.44 -12.21
CA MET A 1 -12.83 -10.50 -11.04
C MET A 1 -14.11 -11.28 -11.38
N ARG A 2 -14.77 -11.98 -10.42
CA ARG A 2 -16.03 -12.73 -10.67
C ARG A 2 -17.25 -11.79 -10.90
N ARG A 3 -17.32 -10.70 -10.14
CA ARG A 3 -18.38 -9.69 -10.20
C ARG A 3 -17.95 -8.52 -11.08
N LYS A 4 -18.00 -8.74 -12.39
CA LYS A 4 -17.62 -7.71 -13.39
C LYS A 4 -18.44 -6.42 -13.31
N ASP A 5 -19.66 -6.50 -12.76
CA ASP A 5 -20.53 -5.37 -12.49
C ASP A 5 -20.04 -4.43 -11.38
N ARG A 6 -19.00 -4.85 -10.64
CA ARG A 6 -18.34 -4.08 -9.57
C ARG A 6 -16.89 -3.76 -9.88
N GLU A 7 -16.43 -4.16 -11.06
CA GLU A 7 -15.04 -3.95 -11.47
C GLU A 7 -14.82 -2.50 -11.90
N ILE A 8 -13.89 -1.84 -11.24
CA ILE A 8 -13.44 -0.49 -11.59
C ILE A 8 -12.21 -0.65 -12.47
N THR A 9 -12.26 -0.08 -13.68
CA THR A 9 -11.17 -0.16 -14.67
C THR A 9 -10.60 1.20 -15.03
N ASP A 10 -11.23 2.29 -14.58
CA ASP A 10 -10.70 3.63 -14.77
C ASP A 10 -9.54 3.89 -13.82
N PHE A 11 -8.38 4.25 -14.40
CA PHE A 11 -7.16 4.48 -13.64
C PHE A 11 -7.32 5.56 -12.56
N ASN A 12 -8.02 6.66 -12.88
CA ASN A 12 -8.17 7.76 -11.94
C ASN A 12 -9.11 7.37 -10.78
N GLU A 13 -10.12 6.57 -11.05
CA GLU A 13 -11.00 6.03 -10.00
C GLU A 13 -10.22 5.10 -9.07
N ILE A 14 -9.37 4.20 -9.59
CA ILE A 14 -8.51 3.34 -8.78
C ILE A 14 -7.56 4.18 -7.91
N ILE A 15 -6.92 5.19 -8.48
CA ILE A 15 -6.05 6.11 -7.73
C ILE A 15 -6.82 6.85 -6.63
N ASN A 16 -8.06 7.24 -6.87
CA ASN A 16 -8.89 7.90 -5.85
C ASN A 16 -9.23 6.95 -4.69
N ILE A 17 -9.42 5.66 -4.96
CA ILE A 17 -9.59 4.65 -3.90
C ILE A 17 -8.32 4.55 -3.07
N ILE A 18 -7.14 4.40 -3.70
CA ILE A 18 -5.85 4.35 -3.01
C ILE A 18 -5.65 5.57 -2.09
N LYS A 19 -6.01 6.77 -2.57
CA LYS A 19 -5.87 8.01 -1.78
C LYS A 19 -6.77 8.06 -0.52
N LYS A 20 -7.88 7.33 -0.51
CA LYS A 20 -8.77 7.22 0.65
C LYS A 20 -8.27 6.21 1.69
N CYS A 21 -7.46 5.23 1.26
CA CYS A 21 -6.95 4.19 2.12
C CYS A 21 -5.85 4.73 3.05
N ASP A 22 -5.78 4.22 4.27
CA ASP A 22 -4.78 4.56 5.28
C ASP A 22 -3.80 3.41 5.59
N VAL A 23 -4.12 2.20 5.14
CA VAL A 23 -3.30 1.01 5.33
C VAL A 23 -3.19 0.22 4.03
N CYS A 24 -1.96 -0.19 3.69
CA CYS A 24 -1.66 -1.15 2.64
C CYS A 24 -1.22 -2.47 3.29
N ARG A 25 -1.91 -3.56 2.97
CA ARG A 25 -1.51 -4.90 3.38
C ARG A 25 -0.70 -5.53 2.26
N ILE A 26 0.56 -5.83 2.52
CA ILE A 26 1.41 -6.55 1.58
C ILE A 26 1.51 -8.02 1.95
N ALA A 27 1.43 -8.90 0.96
CA ALA A 27 1.64 -10.34 1.10
C ALA A 27 2.97 -10.72 0.45
N LEU A 28 3.88 -11.28 1.24
CA LEU A 28 5.20 -11.75 0.85
C LEU A 28 5.22 -13.27 0.80
N ASN A 29 5.98 -13.82 -0.15
CA ASN A 29 6.19 -15.27 -0.23
C ASN A 29 7.00 -15.77 0.97
N ASP A 30 6.44 -16.74 1.71
CA ASP A 30 7.12 -17.48 2.77
C ASP A 30 6.88 -18.98 2.55
N LYS A 31 7.57 -19.85 3.28
CA LYS A 31 7.62 -21.29 3.02
C LYS A 31 6.25 -21.96 2.99
N ASP A 32 5.52 -21.86 4.11
CA ASP A 32 4.28 -22.60 4.31
C ASP A 32 3.03 -21.75 4.09
N PHE A 33 3.11 -20.49 4.52
CA PHE A 33 2.01 -19.53 4.42
C PHE A 33 2.51 -18.16 3.95
N PRO A 34 1.74 -17.42 3.12
CA PRO A 34 2.05 -16.04 2.82
C PRO A 34 2.20 -15.21 4.10
N TYR A 35 3.22 -14.38 4.16
CA TYR A 35 3.44 -13.46 5.28
C TYR A 35 2.80 -12.11 4.97
N ILE A 36 1.71 -11.79 5.67
CA ILE A 36 0.95 -10.55 5.46
C ILE A 36 1.36 -9.51 6.50
N VAL A 37 1.63 -8.28 6.04
CA VAL A 37 2.02 -7.15 6.89
C VAL A 37 1.17 -5.93 6.54
N PRO A 38 0.40 -5.36 7.50
CA PRO A 38 -0.21 -4.05 7.33
C PRO A 38 0.85 -2.96 7.51
N LEU A 39 0.87 -1.98 6.60
CA LEU A 39 1.82 -0.88 6.58
C LEU A 39 1.12 0.43 6.26
N ASN A 40 1.56 1.52 6.89
CA ASN A 40 1.33 2.85 6.37
C ASN A 40 2.12 3.03 5.08
N PHE A 41 1.59 3.80 4.15
CA PHE A 41 2.19 3.96 2.83
C PHE A 41 2.13 5.41 2.33
N GLY A 42 2.95 5.73 1.36
CA GLY A 42 2.88 6.96 0.58
C GLY A 42 2.66 6.63 -0.89
N LEU A 43 1.82 7.40 -1.57
CA LEU A 43 1.52 7.24 -2.99
C LEU A 43 2.29 8.28 -3.81
N ASP A 44 2.98 7.82 -4.86
CA ASP A 44 3.55 8.67 -5.90
C ASP A 44 3.12 8.18 -7.29
N ILE A 45 2.83 9.11 -8.20
CA ILE A 45 2.32 8.81 -9.54
C ILE A 45 3.14 9.58 -10.56
N GLN A 46 3.73 8.87 -11.49
CA GLN A 46 4.53 9.44 -12.58
C GLN A 46 3.95 8.99 -13.93
N GLY A 47 3.06 9.81 -14.48
CA GLY A 47 2.28 9.44 -15.66
C GLY A 47 1.28 8.32 -15.35
N LYS A 48 1.54 7.12 -15.84
CA LYS A 48 0.75 5.91 -15.53
C LYS A 48 1.46 4.96 -14.55
N GLU A 49 2.69 5.26 -14.19
CA GLU A 49 3.44 4.47 -13.23
C GLU A 49 3.03 4.84 -11.81
N VAL A 50 2.77 3.83 -10.99
CA VAL A 50 2.34 3.98 -9.60
C VAL A 50 3.41 3.40 -8.69
N TYR A 51 3.79 4.19 -7.68
CA TYR A 51 4.78 3.82 -6.68
C TYR A 51 4.18 3.94 -5.29
N LEU A 52 4.42 2.93 -4.46
CA LEU A 52 4.06 2.95 -3.06
C LEU A 52 5.32 2.94 -2.20
N TYR A 53 5.37 3.84 -1.22
CA TYR A 53 6.51 3.97 -0.32
C TYR A 53 6.12 3.52 1.09
N PHE A 54 7.01 2.80 1.73
CA PHE A 54 6.83 2.30 3.10
C PHE A 54 8.06 2.58 3.93
N HIS A 55 7.91 2.55 5.25
CA HIS A 55 9.05 2.61 6.16
C HIS A 55 8.99 1.47 7.18
N CYS A 56 10.15 1.06 7.67
CA CYS A 56 10.26 0.03 8.71
C CYS A 56 11.61 0.13 9.44
N ALA A 57 11.80 -0.72 10.46
CA ALA A 57 13.09 -0.94 11.07
C ALA A 57 14.11 -1.51 10.08
N MET A 58 15.40 -1.45 10.42
CA MET A 58 16.50 -1.90 9.55
C MET A 58 16.62 -3.41 9.44
N GLU A 59 15.93 -4.18 10.28
CA GLU A 59 15.92 -5.64 10.30
C GLU A 59 14.54 -6.20 10.58
N GLY A 60 14.32 -7.47 10.26
CA GLY A 60 13.12 -8.22 10.54
C GLY A 60 12.65 -9.09 9.37
N LYS A 61 11.79 -10.04 9.68
CA LYS A 61 11.30 -11.09 8.76
C LYS A 61 10.85 -10.53 7.40
N LYS A 62 10.18 -9.38 7.38
CA LYS A 62 9.75 -8.73 6.14
C LYS A 62 10.93 -8.45 5.20
N LEU A 63 12.01 -7.88 5.70
CA LEU A 63 13.21 -7.57 4.92
C LEU A 63 13.92 -8.84 4.45
N ASP A 64 13.97 -9.87 5.30
CA ASP A 64 14.55 -11.17 4.94
C ASP A 64 13.78 -11.85 3.80
N LEU A 65 12.45 -11.70 3.78
CA LEU A 65 11.62 -12.26 2.71
C LEU A 65 11.75 -11.46 1.41
N ILE A 66 11.75 -10.13 1.49
CA ILE A 66 11.96 -9.25 0.32
C ILE A 66 13.33 -9.51 -0.32
N ALA A 67 14.37 -9.74 0.49
CA ALA A 67 15.70 -10.05 -0.03
C ALA A 67 15.76 -11.39 -0.80
N LYS A 68 14.86 -12.33 -0.52
CA LYS A 68 14.75 -13.63 -1.21
C LYS A 68 13.86 -13.57 -2.45
N ASP A 69 12.73 -12.90 -2.34
CA ASP A 69 11.75 -12.69 -3.40
C ASP A 69 11.05 -11.36 -3.17
N ASN A 70 11.34 -10.38 -4.01
CA ASN A 70 10.84 -9.02 -3.88
C ASN A 70 9.47 -8.80 -4.55
N ARG A 71 8.86 -9.84 -5.12
CA ARG A 71 7.51 -9.80 -5.69
C ARG A 71 6.49 -9.85 -4.57
N VAL A 72 5.50 -9.00 -4.66
CA VAL A 72 4.45 -8.88 -3.64
C VAL A 72 3.08 -8.75 -4.28
N THR A 73 2.07 -9.23 -3.57
CA THR A 73 0.69 -8.84 -3.78
C THR A 73 0.34 -7.81 -2.71
N PHE A 74 -0.40 -6.77 -3.06
CA PHE A 74 -0.91 -5.81 -2.10
C PHE A 74 -2.44 -5.73 -2.15
N GLU A 75 -3.01 -5.31 -1.06
CA GLU A 75 -4.43 -5.05 -0.90
C GLU A 75 -4.64 -3.80 -0.04
N MET A 76 -5.62 -3.00 -0.40
CA MET A 76 -6.12 -1.84 0.33
C MET A 76 -7.63 -1.79 0.25
N ASP A 77 -8.28 -1.33 1.31
CA ASP A 77 -9.73 -1.19 1.35
C ASP A 77 -10.15 0.04 2.16
N CYS A 78 -11.30 0.60 1.78
CA CYS A 78 -11.86 1.78 2.44
C CYS A 78 -13.39 1.83 2.30
N ASP A 79 -13.99 2.88 2.88
CA ASP A 79 -15.44 3.20 2.76
C ASP A 79 -16.37 2.06 3.17
N HIS A 80 -16.01 1.34 4.25
CA HIS A 80 -16.80 0.23 4.76
C HIS A 80 -18.17 0.73 5.29
N ASN A 81 -19.24 0.21 4.70
CA ASN A 81 -20.60 0.55 5.09
C ASN A 81 -21.49 -0.71 5.13
N PHE A 82 -22.03 -1.03 6.29
CA PHE A 82 -22.96 -2.13 6.43
C PHE A 82 -24.38 -1.68 6.02
N ILE A 83 -24.93 -2.31 4.98
CA ILE A 83 -26.21 -1.95 4.37
C ILE A 83 -27.24 -3.05 4.67
N LEU A 84 -28.35 -2.64 5.28
CA LEU A 84 -29.51 -3.49 5.53
C LEU A 84 -30.59 -3.19 4.50
N TYR A 85 -31.12 -4.24 3.88
CA TYR A 85 -32.28 -4.19 2.99
C TYR A 85 -33.49 -4.83 3.72
N GLU A 86 -34.18 -4.06 4.56
CA GLU A 86 -35.26 -4.54 5.42
C GLU A 86 -36.38 -5.23 4.62
N GLU A 87 -36.77 -4.65 3.50
CA GLU A 87 -37.84 -5.22 2.62
C GLU A 87 -37.44 -6.60 2.05
N ARG A 88 -36.16 -6.89 1.92
CA ARG A 88 -35.63 -8.15 1.35
C ARG A 88 -35.08 -9.07 2.44
N MET A 89 -35.14 -8.68 3.71
CA MET A 89 -34.49 -9.37 4.82
C MET A 89 -33.05 -9.82 4.49
N SER A 90 -32.25 -8.92 3.90
CA SER A 90 -30.91 -9.19 3.46
C SER A 90 -29.94 -8.05 3.84
N CYS A 91 -28.65 -8.32 3.81
CA CYS A 91 -27.64 -7.34 4.09
C CYS A 91 -26.42 -7.49 3.17
N THR A 92 -25.62 -6.46 3.08
CA THR A 92 -24.32 -6.49 2.41
C THR A 92 -23.34 -5.53 3.08
N MET A 93 -22.05 -5.74 2.90
CA MET A 93 -21.01 -4.74 3.19
C MET A 93 -20.69 -4.00 1.89
N GLY A 94 -20.90 -2.69 1.88
CA GLY A 94 -20.33 -1.80 0.88
C GLY A 94 -18.88 -1.49 1.25
N TYR A 95 -17.99 -1.51 0.30
CA TYR A 95 -16.58 -1.09 0.45
C TYR A 95 -15.97 -0.88 -0.93
N GLU A 96 -14.89 -0.15 -0.97
CA GLU A 96 -14.00 -0.03 -2.13
C GLU A 96 -12.66 -0.71 -1.80
N SER A 97 -12.07 -1.42 -2.76
CA SER A 97 -10.77 -2.07 -2.56
C SER A 97 -9.93 -2.07 -3.83
N VAL A 98 -8.62 -2.08 -3.64
CA VAL A 98 -7.63 -2.26 -4.69
C VAL A 98 -6.74 -3.43 -4.33
N ILE A 99 -6.61 -4.38 -5.27
CA ILE A 99 -5.67 -5.50 -5.18
C ILE A 99 -4.76 -5.42 -6.39
N GLY A 100 -3.46 -5.57 -6.18
CA GLY A 100 -2.49 -5.52 -7.27
C GLY A 100 -1.19 -6.24 -6.92
N HIS A 101 -0.28 -6.22 -7.87
CA HIS A 101 1.05 -6.82 -7.76
C HIS A 101 2.13 -5.78 -7.94
N GLY A 102 3.26 -6.00 -7.31
CA GLY A 102 4.40 -5.12 -7.42
C GLY A 102 5.73 -5.77 -7.08
N VAL A 103 6.78 -4.99 -7.25
CA VAL A 103 8.15 -5.35 -6.88
C VAL A 103 8.67 -4.32 -5.89
N ILE A 104 9.20 -4.79 -4.75
CA ILE A 104 9.72 -3.93 -3.68
C ILE A 104 11.25 -3.86 -3.73
N GLU A 105 11.77 -2.66 -3.55
CA GLU A 105 13.20 -2.37 -3.45
C GLU A 105 13.48 -1.46 -2.25
N THR A 106 14.70 -1.57 -1.69
CA THR A 106 15.15 -0.63 -0.67
C THR A 106 15.56 0.69 -1.31
N VAL A 107 15.08 1.78 -0.76
CA VAL A 107 15.46 3.14 -1.20
C VAL A 107 16.86 3.47 -0.68
N PRO A 108 17.78 3.97 -1.54
CA PRO A 108 19.08 4.47 -1.13
C PRO A 108 18.99 5.59 -0.09
N ASP A 109 20.00 5.71 0.78
CA ASP A 109 20.01 6.64 1.91
C ASP A 109 19.82 8.11 1.49
N GLU A 110 20.40 8.50 0.37
CA GLU A 110 20.29 9.84 -0.21
C GLU A 110 18.85 10.22 -0.62
N ASN A 111 18.01 9.23 -0.91
CA ASN A 111 16.62 9.43 -1.34
C ASN A 111 15.59 9.23 -0.22
N LYS A 112 16.02 8.79 0.98
CA LYS A 112 15.12 8.48 2.11
C LYS A 112 14.26 9.67 2.51
N TYR A 113 14.84 10.87 2.59
CA TYR A 113 14.12 12.06 3.05
C TYR A 113 12.93 12.39 2.15
N GLU A 114 13.15 12.43 0.84
CA GLU A 114 12.08 12.74 -0.12
C GLU A 114 11.02 11.61 -0.15
N SER A 115 11.44 10.36 -0.03
CA SER A 115 10.54 9.21 0.06
C SER A 115 9.66 9.25 1.31
N LEU A 116 10.21 9.66 2.45
CA LEU A 116 9.42 9.85 3.68
C LEU A 116 8.43 11.02 3.57
N LYS A 117 8.77 12.08 2.84
CA LYS A 117 7.80 13.17 2.55
C LYS A 117 6.61 12.67 1.72
N ILE A 118 6.85 11.78 0.74
CA ILE A 118 5.77 11.16 -0.02
C ILE A 118 4.83 10.38 0.90
N LEU A 119 5.40 9.62 1.85
CA LEU A 119 4.62 8.90 2.85
C LEU A 119 3.80 9.86 3.73
N MET A 120 4.41 10.94 4.22
CA MET A 120 3.70 11.91 5.06
C MET A 120 2.58 12.65 4.32
N ARG A 121 2.72 12.85 3.01
CA ARG A 121 1.69 13.46 2.17
C ARG A 121 0.38 12.66 2.17
N GLN A 122 0.45 11.33 2.22
CA GLN A 122 -0.73 10.46 2.31
C GLN A 122 -1.58 10.76 3.55
N TYR A 123 -0.93 11.23 4.63
CA TYR A 123 -1.57 11.51 5.92
C TYR A 123 -1.68 13.03 6.20
N HIS A 124 -1.57 13.87 5.17
CA HIS A 124 -1.68 15.34 5.26
C HIS A 124 -0.70 15.97 6.27
N ALA A 125 0.52 15.43 6.31
CA ALA A 125 1.57 15.86 7.24
C ALA A 125 2.91 16.14 6.53
N GLU A 126 2.87 16.65 5.29
CA GLU A 126 4.03 16.91 4.43
C GLU A 126 5.01 17.93 5.01
N ASP A 127 4.56 18.84 5.88
CA ASP A 127 5.39 19.84 6.54
C ASP A 127 6.16 19.28 7.77
N PHE A 128 5.92 17.99 8.13
CA PHE A 128 6.60 17.35 9.25
C PHE A 128 8.11 17.27 9.00
N LYS A 129 8.90 17.74 9.98
CA LYS A 129 10.36 17.68 9.93
C LYS A 129 10.86 16.41 10.63
N PHE A 130 11.50 15.55 9.87
CA PHE A 130 12.08 14.32 10.41
C PHE A 130 13.35 14.62 11.23
N ASN A 131 13.50 13.90 12.33
CA ASN A 131 14.76 13.81 13.04
C ASN A 131 15.76 12.97 12.21
N THR A 132 16.90 13.55 11.86
CA THR A 132 17.94 12.92 11.05
C THR A 132 18.49 11.65 11.68
N ASP A 133 18.57 11.58 13.02
CA ASP A 133 19.07 10.39 13.72
C ASP A 133 18.08 9.23 13.60
N MET A 134 16.77 9.51 13.65
CA MET A 134 15.75 8.48 13.43
C MET A 134 15.74 7.97 11.98
N MET A 135 16.09 8.81 11.01
CA MET A 135 16.23 8.38 9.62
C MET A 135 17.35 7.36 9.42
N ARG A 136 18.44 7.45 10.19
CA ARG A 136 19.57 6.51 10.11
C ARG A 136 19.20 5.10 10.51
N VAL A 137 18.21 4.93 11.40
CA VAL A 137 17.72 3.63 11.89
C VAL A 137 16.42 3.19 11.21
N THR A 138 16.06 3.84 10.11
CA THR A 138 14.84 3.55 9.34
C THR A 138 15.21 3.04 7.96
N THR A 139 14.61 1.93 7.55
CA THR A 139 14.62 1.47 6.16
C THR A 139 13.39 2.01 5.44
N VAL A 140 13.60 2.58 4.26
CA VAL A 140 12.52 2.99 3.36
C VAL A 140 12.47 2.01 2.20
N LEU A 141 11.26 1.57 1.88
CA LEU A 141 10.99 0.65 0.78
C LEU A 141 10.15 1.37 -0.28
N LYS A 142 10.44 1.09 -1.54
CA LYS A 142 9.66 1.54 -2.69
C LYS A 142 9.11 0.32 -3.41
N MET A 143 7.80 0.28 -3.62
CA MET A 143 7.15 -0.70 -4.49
C MET A 143 6.80 -0.05 -5.82
N THR A 144 7.24 -0.67 -6.91
CA THR A 144 6.75 -0.38 -8.25
C THR A 144 5.55 -1.27 -8.51
N VAL A 145 4.38 -0.68 -8.75
CA VAL A 145 3.15 -1.42 -9.06
C VAL A 145 3.22 -1.92 -10.50
N ILE A 146 2.91 -3.20 -10.70
CA ILE A 146 2.91 -3.85 -12.02
C ILE A 146 1.50 -3.84 -12.62
N ASP A 147 0.52 -4.19 -11.79
CA ASP A 147 -0.92 -4.21 -12.12
C ASP A 147 -1.78 -3.96 -10.88
N MET A 148 -3.04 -3.58 -11.11
CA MET A 148 -4.03 -3.39 -10.07
C MET A 148 -5.45 -3.34 -10.68
#